data_978478db0f2c543c56eded62f91e96e1
#
_entry.id   978478db0f2c543c56eded62f91e96e1
#
_cell.length_a   1.000
_cell.length_b   1.000
_cell.length_c   1.000
_cell.angle_alpha   90.00
_cell.angle_beta   90.00
_cell.angle_gamma   90.00
#
_symmetry.space_group_name_H-M   'P 1'
#
loop_
_entity.id
_entity.type
_entity.pdbx_description
1 polymer ?
#
loop_
_entity_poly.entity_id
_entity_poly.type
_entity_poly.pdbx_seq_one_letter_code
_entity_poly.pdbx_strand_id
1 'polypeptide(L)'
;MYKRQVNGLSELLTKTEIEDGLHASLAETSLMLALKPELVGDERPNEVITRQIPEGWSLEGNAPTAWLTEDLSKSGVIGDSRDANEVLGKDLKELLINHWFKLIMNLMQSDWPN
;
A
#
# COMPACT_ATOMS: atom_id res chain seq x y z
N MET A 1 2.50 3.52 -1.93
CA MET A 1 1.06 3.94 -1.89
C MET A 1 0.77 4.60 -0.54
N TYR A 2 0.22 5.80 -0.50
CA TYR A 2 -0.08 6.52 0.75
C TYR A 2 -1.36 5.96 1.41
N LYS A 3 -1.30 4.72 1.90
CA LYS A 3 -2.42 4.01 2.53
C LYS A 3 -3.06 4.81 3.66
N ARG A 4 -2.27 5.57 4.42
CA ARG A 4 -2.75 6.31 5.60
C ARG A 4 -3.69 7.48 5.29
N GLN A 5 -3.76 7.90 4.03
CA GLN A 5 -4.59 9.04 3.61
C GLN A 5 -5.96 8.64 3.04
N VAL A 6 -6.19 7.35 2.84
CA VAL A 6 -7.45 6.85 2.29
C VAL A 6 -8.38 6.43 3.43
N ASN A 7 -9.50 7.12 3.57
CA ASN A 7 -10.51 6.77 4.57
C ASN A 7 -11.12 5.39 4.27
N GLY A 8 -11.35 4.60 5.32
CA GLY A 8 -11.97 3.28 5.22
C GLY A 8 -11.01 2.11 5.01
N LEU A 9 -9.70 2.36 4.79
CA LEU A 9 -8.72 1.26 4.67
C LEU A 9 -8.63 0.38 5.90
N SER A 10 -8.82 0.93 7.10
CA SER A 10 -8.82 0.17 8.35
C SER A 10 -9.98 -0.82 8.50
N GLU A 11 -11.00 -0.72 7.65
CA GLU A 11 -12.09 -1.70 7.58
C GLU A 11 -11.72 -2.93 6.74
N LEU A 12 -10.77 -2.77 5.83
CA LEU A 12 -10.33 -3.83 4.91
C LEU A 12 -8.95 -4.39 5.25
N LEU A 13 -8.07 -3.60 5.86
CA LEU A 13 -6.68 -3.96 6.14
C LEU A 13 -6.40 -3.95 7.64
N THR A 14 -5.55 -4.86 8.07
CA THR A 14 -5.04 -4.85 9.45
C THR A 14 -4.15 -3.65 9.71
N LYS A 15 -4.01 -3.28 10.98
CA LYS A 15 -3.09 -2.22 11.42
C LYS A 15 -1.66 -2.51 10.94
N THR A 16 -1.20 -3.74 11.09
CA THR A 16 0.13 -4.17 10.63
C THR A 16 0.33 -3.95 9.13
N GLU A 17 -0.66 -4.31 8.29
CA GLU A 17 -0.56 -4.05 6.85
C GLU A 17 -0.50 -2.56 6.52
N ILE A 18 -1.26 -1.74 7.25
CA ILE A 18 -1.26 -0.28 7.04
C ILE A 18 0.09 0.34 7.43
N GLU A 19 0.70 -0.14 8.50
CA GLU A 19 1.94 0.41 9.05
C GLU A 19 3.20 -0.17 8.38
N ASP A 20 3.26 -1.47 8.17
CA ASP A 20 4.46 -2.22 7.80
C ASP A 20 4.44 -2.75 6.36
N GLY A 21 3.28 -2.84 5.72
CA GLY A 21 3.15 -3.29 4.33
C GLY A 21 3.54 -2.21 3.35
N LEU A 22 4.82 -2.11 2.99
CA LEU A 22 5.34 -1.01 2.18
C LEU A 22 5.45 -1.32 0.69
N HIS A 23 5.73 -2.58 0.31
CA HIS A 23 5.92 -2.97 -1.09
C HIS A 23 5.49 -4.40 -1.34
N ALA A 24 4.69 -4.61 -2.40
CA ALA A 24 4.18 -5.92 -2.82
C ALA A 24 3.58 -6.77 -1.68
N SER A 25 3.08 -6.12 -0.64
CA SER A 25 2.44 -6.73 0.52
C SER A 25 0.99 -7.10 0.22
N LEU A 26 0.21 -7.42 1.23
CA LEU A 26 -1.19 -7.87 1.13
C LEU A 26 -2.04 -6.98 0.22
N ALA A 27 -2.02 -5.67 0.42
CA ALA A 27 -2.89 -4.74 -0.31
C ALA A 27 -2.52 -4.64 -1.79
N GLU A 28 -1.23 -4.41 -2.11
CA GLU A 28 -0.79 -4.26 -3.49
C GLU A 28 -0.92 -5.56 -4.27
N THR A 29 -0.54 -6.69 -3.68
CA THR A 29 -0.67 -8.01 -4.31
C THR A 29 -2.15 -8.35 -4.55
N SER A 30 -3.06 -8.05 -3.60
CA SER A 30 -4.50 -8.24 -3.80
C SER A 30 -5.05 -7.37 -4.92
N LEU A 31 -4.64 -6.11 -5.00
CA LEU A 31 -5.02 -5.23 -6.11
C LEU A 31 -4.57 -5.78 -7.45
N MET A 32 -3.33 -6.27 -7.55
CA MET A 32 -2.82 -6.88 -8.78
C MET A 32 -3.59 -8.14 -9.14
N LEU A 33 -3.95 -8.98 -8.17
CA LEU A 33 -4.80 -10.17 -8.40
C LEU A 33 -6.19 -9.79 -8.95
N ALA A 34 -6.74 -8.66 -8.52
CA ALA A 34 -8.03 -8.17 -9.02
C ALA A 34 -7.95 -7.50 -10.40
N LEU A 35 -6.80 -6.94 -10.76
CA LEU A 35 -6.60 -6.17 -12.00
C LEU A 35 -5.99 -7.00 -13.12
N LYS A 36 -4.94 -7.76 -12.81
CA LYS A 36 -4.10 -8.51 -13.75
C LYS A 36 -3.52 -9.76 -13.09
N PRO A 37 -4.36 -10.76 -12.75
CA PRO A 37 -3.91 -11.95 -12.03
C PRO A 37 -2.81 -12.74 -12.78
N GLU A 38 -2.81 -12.68 -14.10
CA GLU A 38 -1.80 -13.32 -14.94
C GLU A 38 -0.37 -12.76 -14.78
N LEU A 39 -0.23 -11.59 -14.16
CA LEU A 39 1.06 -10.97 -13.84
C LEU A 39 1.55 -11.26 -12.42
N VAL A 40 0.75 -11.95 -11.62
CA VAL A 40 1.10 -12.26 -10.22
C VAL A 40 1.58 -13.71 -10.13
N GLY A 41 2.84 -13.88 -9.74
CA GLY A 41 3.42 -15.20 -9.51
C GLY A 41 2.73 -15.98 -8.38
N ASP A 42 3.09 -17.24 -8.19
CA ASP A 42 2.48 -18.12 -7.19
C ASP A 42 3.06 -17.91 -5.79
N GLU A 43 4.26 -17.36 -5.70
CA GLU A 43 4.94 -17.14 -4.42
C GLU A 43 4.27 -16.01 -3.64
N ARG A 44 4.17 -16.21 -2.32
CA ARG A 44 3.59 -15.25 -1.36
C ARG A 44 4.55 -15.05 -0.19
N PRO A 45 5.63 -14.29 -0.41
CA PRO A 45 6.60 -14.02 0.65
C PRO A 45 5.99 -13.25 1.82
N ASN A 46 6.58 -13.47 2.99
CA ASN A 46 6.41 -12.66 4.19
C ASN A 46 7.80 -12.20 4.62
N GLU A 47 8.09 -10.95 4.43
CA GLU A 47 9.40 -10.38 4.78
C GLU A 47 9.21 -9.04 5.50
N VAL A 48 9.52 -9.07 6.79
CA VAL A 48 9.47 -7.89 7.66
C VAL A 48 10.85 -7.22 7.69
N ILE A 49 10.88 -5.91 7.68
CA ILE A 49 12.11 -5.15 7.76
C ILE A 49 12.78 -5.39 9.12
N THR A 50 13.99 -5.93 9.08
CA THR A 50 14.80 -6.18 10.28
C THR A 50 15.88 -5.12 10.51
N ARG A 51 16.13 -4.25 9.51
CA ARG A 51 17.13 -3.18 9.63
C ARG A 51 16.59 -2.05 10.49
N GLN A 52 17.41 -1.60 11.42
CA GLN A 52 17.10 -0.45 12.25
C GLN A 52 17.28 0.84 11.45
N ILE A 53 16.20 1.62 11.36
CA ILE A 53 16.24 2.94 10.74
C ILE A 53 16.89 3.91 11.74
N PRO A 54 17.75 4.84 11.30
CA PRO A 54 18.33 5.84 12.19
C PRO A 54 17.27 6.65 12.91
N GLU A 55 17.58 7.03 14.15
CA GLU A 55 16.66 7.82 14.99
C GLU A 55 16.23 9.10 14.29
N GLY A 56 14.94 9.39 14.32
CA GLY A 56 14.34 10.57 13.69
C GLY A 56 14.02 10.41 12.20
N TRP A 57 14.44 9.30 11.57
CA TRP A 57 14.15 9.01 10.16
C TRP A 57 13.05 7.95 10.03
N SER A 58 12.47 7.88 8.85
CA SER A 58 11.45 6.88 8.51
C SER A 58 11.61 6.41 7.07
N LEU A 59 11.02 5.29 6.71
CA LEU A 59 10.99 4.83 5.32
C LEU A 59 9.96 5.62 4.52
N GLU A 60 8.84 5.96 5.15
CA GLU A 60 7.81 6.83 4.63
C GLU A 60 7.35 7.79 5.73
N GLY A 61 6.82 8.94 5.39
CA GLY A 61 6.25 9.87 6.37
C GLY A 61 6.99 11.20 6.46
N ASN A 62 7.16 11.72 7.67
CA ASN A 62 7.60 13.12 7.87
C ASN A 62 9.08 13.38 7.58
N ALA A 63 9.92 12.38 7.74
CA ALA A 63 11.36 12.47 7.47
C ALA A 63 11.82 11.21 6.70
N PRO A 64 11.39 11.06 5.43
CA PRO A 64 11.70 9.87 4.66
C PRO A 64 13.18 9.83 4.28
N THR A 65 13.79 8.65 4.39
CA THR A 65 15.10 8.37 3.81
C THR A 65 14.94 7.70 2.45
N ALA A 66 15.93 7.88 1.57
CA ALA A 66 15.98 7.15 0.30
C ALA A 66 16.40 5.69 0.55
N TRP A 67 15.75 4.75 -0.15
CA TRP A 67 16.06 3.32 -0.10
C TRP A 67 15.65 2.63 -1.40
N LEU A 68 16.29 1.49 -1.67
CA LEU A 68 15.89 0.57 -2.73
C LEU A 68 15.25 -0.67 -2.08
N THR A 69 14.33 -1.32 -2.78
CA THR A 69 13.69 -2.53 -2.26
C THR A 69 14.72 -3.60 -1.88
N GLU A 70 15.78 -3.75 -2.68
CA GLU A 70 16.88 -4.68 -2.41
C GLU A 70 17.69 -4.38 -1.13
N ASP A 71 17.66 -3.14 -0.64
CA ASP A 71 18.27 -2.77 0.64
C ASP A 71 17.50 -3.34 1.83
N LEU A 72 16.20 -3.58 1.67
CA LEU A 72 15.28 -3.91 2.74
C LEU A 72 14.73 -5.33 2.66
N SER A 73 14.66 -5.91 1.45
CA SER A 73 14.03 -7.20 1.20
C SER A 73 14.81 -7.99 0.15
N LYS A 74 14.91 -9.30 0.36
CA LYS A 74 15.52 -10.23 -0.60
C LYS A 74 14.51 -10.78 -1.59
N SER A 75 13.26 -10.93 -1.17
CA SER A 75 12.17 -11.44 -2.00
C SER A 75 11.53 -10.36 -2.88
N GLY A 76 11.81 -9.08 -2.60
CA GLY A 76 11.11 -7.95 -3.20
C GLY A 76 9.82 -7.57 -2.48
N VAL A 77 9.36 -8.36 -1.50
CA VAL A 77 8.18 -8.05 -0.67
C VAL A 77 8.64 -7.37 0.61
N ILE A 78 8.03 -6.26 0.96
CA ILE A 78 8.20 -5.61 2.27
C ILE A 78 6.84 -5.61 2.96
N GLY A 79 6.63 -6.59 3.83
CA GLY A 79 5.38 -6.90 4.51
C GLY A 79 4.98 -8.36 4.36
N ASP A 80 3.69 -8.65 4.41
CA ASP A 80 3.14 -10.00 4.34
C ASP A 80 2.14 -10.14 3.17
N SER A 81 2.48 -10.93 2.16
CA SER A 81 1.63 -11.15 0.99
C SER A 81 0.83 -12.46 1.03
N ARG A 82 0.95 -13.27 2.10
CA ARG A 82 0.41 -14.63 2.16
C ARG A 82 -1.10 -14.72 1.99
N ASP A 83 -1.84 -13.77 2.56
CA ASP A 83 -3.30 -13.75 2.51
C ASP A 83 -3.86 -12.90 1.36
N ALA A 84 -2.99 -12.47 0.42
CA ALA A 84 -3.42 -11.70 -0.73
C ALA A 84 -4.42 -12.48 -1.59
N ASN A 85 -5.53 -11.83 -1.95
CA ASN A 85 -6.59 -12.46 -2.72
C ASN A 85 -7.36 -11.45 -3.57
N GLU A 86 -8.03 -11.98 -4.61
CA GLU A 86 -8.77 -11.18 -5.58
C GLU A 86 -9.97 -10.43 -4.97
N VAL A 87 -10.65 -11.01 -3.97
CA VAL A 87 -11.83 -10.39 -3.34
C VAL A 87 -11.42 -9.13 -2.61
N LEU A 88 -10.40 -9.22 -1.76
CA LEU A 88 -9.83 -8.06 -1.09
C LEU A 88 -9.35 -7.00 -2.11
N GLY A 89 -8.75 -7.46 -3.20
CA GLY A 89 -8.31 -6.57 -4.27
C GLY A 89 -9.46 -5.78 -4.93
N LYS A 90 -10.62 -6.42 -5.14
CA LYS A 90 -11.82 -5.76 -5.66
C LYS A 90 -12.36 -4.72 -4.69
N ASP A 91 -12.46 -5.06 -3.42
CA ASP A 91 -12.92 -4.13 -2.37
C ASP A 91 -12.00 -2.92 -2.23
N LEU A 92 -10.68 -3.15 -2.23
CA LEU A 92 -9.67 -2.08 -2.22
C LEU A 92 -9.77 -1.19 -3.46
N LYS A 93 -9.96 -1.78 -4.64
CA LYS A 93 -10.11 -1.02 -5.88
C LYS A 93 -11.32 -0.08 -5.82
N GLU A 94 -12.47 -0.58 -5.38
CA GLU A 94 -13.69 0.24 -5.24
C GLU A 94 -13.49 1.37 -4.23
N LEU A 95 -12.90 1.08 -3.08
CA LEU A 95 -12.60 2.07 -2.06
C LEU A 95 -11.69 3.19 -2.60
N LEU A 96 -10.61 2.81 -3.30
CA LEU A 96 -9.66 3.76 -3.89
C LEU A 96 -10.31 4.62 -4.98
N ILE A 97 -11.10 4.03 -5.88
CA ILE A 97 -11.82 4.76 -6.93
C ILE A 97 -12.77 5.78 -6.30
N ASN A 98 -13.57 5.38 -5.30
CA ASN A 98 -14.51 6.27 -4.62
C ASN A 98 -13.80 7.40 -3.88
N HIS A 99 -12.67 7.12 -3.24
CA HIS A 99 -11.85 8.12 -2.56
C HIS A 99 -11.33 9.17 -3.53
N TRP A 100 -10.68 8.75 -4.61
CA TRP A 100 -10.12 9.66 -5.62
C TRP A 100 -11.20 10.44 -6.36
N PHE A 101 -12.32 9.80 -6.67
CA PHE A 101 -13.47 10.48 -7.28
C PHE A 101 -13.94 11.65 -6.43
N LYS A 102 -14.12 11.43 -5.11
CA LYS A 102 -14.54 12.49 -4.19
C LYS A 102 -13.51 13.63 -4.11
N LEU A 103 -12.22 13.29 -4.06
CA LEU A 103 -11.15 14.31 -4.03
C LEU A 103 -11.13 15.16 -5.30
N ILE A 104 -11.24 14.53 -6.46
CA ILE A 104 -11.26 15.23 -7.75
C ILE A 104 -12.51 16.12 -7.84
N MET A 105 -13.67 15.62 -7.47
CA MET A 105 -14.91 16.41 -7.47
C MET A 105 -14.81 17.61 -6.54
N ASN A 106 -14.25 17.44 -5.34
CA ASN A 106 -14.03 18.56 -4.41
C ASN A 106 -13.09 19.62 -5.00
N LEU A 107 -12.01 19.19 -5.63
CA LEU A 107 -11.07 20.11 -6.28
C LEU A 107 -11.77 20.88 -7.43
N MET A 108 -12.51 20.18 -8.28
CA MET A 108 -13.23 20.80 -9.41
C MET A 108 -14.31 21.78 -8.97
N GLN A 109 -14.90 21.62 -7.79
CA GLN A 109 -15.91 22.50 -7.21
C GLN A 109 -15.32 23.60 -6.32
N SER A 110 -14.03 23.58 -6.07
CA SER A 110 -13.33 24.59 -5.28
C SER A 110 -12.91 25.78 -6.12
N ASP A 111 -12.74 26.93 -5.46
CA ASP A 111 -12.17 28.13 -6.08
C ASP A 111 -10.63 28.14 -6.03
N TRP A 112 -10.00 27.03 -5.67
CA TRP A 112 -8.54 26.91 -5.67
C TRP A 112 -7.98 26.96 -7.10
N PRO A 113 -6.94 27.76 -7.39
CA PRO A 113 -6.05 28.51 -6.48
C PRO A 113 -6.40 29.99 -6.26
N ASN A 114 -7.63 30.42 -6.41
CA ASN A 114 -8.05 31.81 -6.29
C ASN A 114 -8.17 32.31 -4.85
#